data_e96614549d0cc5b10ec2b801c1645c28
#
_entry.id   e96614549d0cc5b10ec2b801c1645c28
#
_cell.length_a   1.000
_cell.length_b   1.000
_cell.length_c   1.000
_cell.angle_alpha   90.00
_cell.angle_beta   90.00
_cell.angle_gamma   90.00
#
_symmetry.space_group_name_H-M   'P 1'
#
loop_
_entity.id
_entity.type
_entity.pdbx_description
1 polymer ?
#
loop_
_entity_poly.entity_id
_entity_poly.type
_entity_poly.pdbx_seq_one_letter_code
_entity_poly.pdbx_strand_id
1 'polypeptide(L)'
;ILEVLFSYAARIGSEPGRGAGTLLVKNMSITQMGVNLAYIGKDSIPTKHIIKRATSREHAQLVDALVSLGDGKTGSFPLYTTERDGRYFKVLPADVNKAFRQFGAPAELSVHKLRTCRGTSLFQILMAKDANKRPPTTEKEAMARYKDMTEQIGKLLNHKRGVGGANEKVTGATAATSYIDADMQIALWENWGFRPPAILEKLMRFDL
;
A
#
# COMPACT_ATOMS: atom_id res chain seq x y z
N ILE A 1 3.65 2.44 12.83
CA ILE A 1 3.47 3.15 11.53
C ILE A 1 4.01 2.31 10.39
N LEU A 2 5.30 1.92 10.40
CA LEU A 2 5.93 1.21 9.27
C LEU A 2 5.19 -0.07 8.90
N GLU A 3 4.75 -0.85 9.89
CA GLU A 3 3.96 -2.07 9.65
C GLU A 3 2.62 -1.77 8.96
N VAL A 4 1.91 -0.71 9.37
CA VAL A 4 0.68 -0.29 8.70
C VAL A 4 0.95 0.16 7.27
N LEU A 5 2.04 0.91 7.04
CA LEU A 5 2.41 1.36 5.70
C LEU A 5 2.73 0.18 4.77
N PHE A 6 3.46 -0.81 5.25
CA PHE A 6 3.85 -1.98 4.46
C PHE A 6 2.68 -2.94 4.25
N SER A 7 2.07 -3.45 5.32
CA SER A 7 1.06 -4.52 5.24
C SER A 7 -0.19 -4.09 4.49
N TYR A 8 -0.57 -2.82 4.59
CA TYR A 8 -1.76 -2.28 3.94
C TYR A 8 -1.44 -1.36 2.76
N ALA A 9 -0.18 -1.27 2.37
CA ALA A 9 0.29 -0.36 1.33
C ALA A 9 -0.26 1.07 1.50
N ALA A 10 -0.40 1.49 2.77
CA ALA A 10 -1.00 2.77 3.11
C ALA A 10 -0.08 3.94 2.74
N ARG A 11 -0.66 5.10 2.45
CA ARG A 11 0.11 6.35 2.28
C ARG A 11 0.39 6.95 3.64
N ILE A 12 1.59 7.53 3.81
CA ILE A 12 1.97 8.19 5.07
C ILE A 12 1.07 9.39 5.37
N GLY A 13 0.72 10.19 4.35
CA GLY A 13 -0.06 11.41 4.51
C GLY A 13 0.75 12.58 5.06
N SER A 14 0.26 13.80 4.86
CA SER A 14 0.85 15.06 5.36
C SER A 14 -0.16 15.89 6.18
N GLU A 15 -1.46 15.72 5.90
CA GLU A 15 -2.53 16.42 6.59
C GLU A 15 -3.12 15.54 7.71
N PRO A 16 -3.58 16.13 8.83
CA PRO A 16 -4.19 15.38 9.94
C PRO A 16 -5.36 14.50 9.48
N GLY A 17 -5.30 13.22 9.82
CA GLY A 17 -6.34 12.25 9.47
C GLY A 17 -6.40 11.84 8.00
N ARG A 18 -5.39 12.20 7.18
CA ARG A 18 -5.35 11.91 5.74
C ARG A 18 -4.20 10.99 5.33
N GLY A 19 -3.91 10.00 6.15
CA GLY A 19 -2.90 8.98 5.85
C GLY A 19 -2.48 8.23 7.10
N ALA A 20 -1.83 7.09 6.93
CA ALA A 20 -1.50 6.20 8.04
C ALA A 20 -0.59 6.86 9.09
N GLY A 21 0.33 7.74 8.67
CA GLY A 21 1.24 8.44 9.59
C GLY A 21 0.60 9.63 10.32
N THR A 22 -0.54 10.11 9.83
CA THR A 22 -1.23 11.31 10.37
C THR A 22 -2.60 10.99 10.95
N LEU A 23 -2.87 9.71 11.26
CA LEU A 23 -4.13 9.28 11.85
C LEU A 23 -4.39 9.99 13.18
N LEU A 24 -5.66 10.30 13.39
CA LEU A 24 -6.19 10.78 14.64
C LEU A 24 -6.87 9.61 15.39
N VAL A 25 -7.02 9.72 16.70
CA VAL A 25 -7.69 8.68 17.50
C VAL A 25 -9.09 8.37 16.96
N LYS A 26 -9.85 9.38 16.53
CA LYS A 26 -11.17 9.20 15.89
C LYS A 26 -11.17 8.37 14.61
N ASN A 27 -9.99 8.19 13.97
CA ASN A 27 -9.87 7.34 12.79
C ASN A 27 -9.72 5.86 13.13
N MET A 28 -9.59 5.52 14.41
CA MET A 28 -9.45 4.18 14.92
C MET A 28 -10.70 3.74 15.67
N SER A 29 -11.16 2.53 15.40
CA SER A 29 -12.19 1.87 16.24
C SER A 29 -11.69 0.49 16.64
N ILE A 30 -11.81 0.20 17.93
CA ILE A 30 -11.42 -1.08 18.52
C ILE A 30 -12.64 -2.00 18.48
N THR A 31 -12.43 -3.25 18.09
CA THR A 31 -13.44 -4.30 18.04
C THR A 31 -12.92 -5.55 18.77
N GLN A 32 -13.80 -6.49 19.06
CA GLN A 32 -13.39 -7.79 19.64
C GLN A 32 -12.39 -8.54 18.75
N MET A 33 -12.46 -8.36 17.44
CA MET A 33 -11.58 -9.06 16.48
C MET A 33 -10.28 -8.30 16.17
N GLY A 34 -10.15 -7.01 16.56
CA GLY A 34 -8.98 -6.21 16.25
C GLY A 34 -9.28 -4.72 16.13
N VAL A 35 -8.62 -4.05 15.20
CA VAL A 35 -8.71 -2.60 14.99
C VAL A 35 -9.13 -2.29 13.57
N ASN A 36 -10.05 -1.35 13.41
CA ASN A 36 -10.37 -0.73 12.13
C ASN A 36 -9.75 0.67 12.08
N LEU A 37 -9.06 0.98 11.01
CA LEU A 37 -8.57 2.32 10.69
C LEU A 37 -9.38 2.84 9.51
N ALA A 38 -10.07 3.98 9.70
CA ALA A 38 -10.90 4.61 8.66
C ALA A 38 -10.58 6.10 8.55
N TYR A 39 -10.20 6.53 7.37
CA TYR A 39 -9.80 7.91 7.10
C TYR A 39 -10.03 8.29 5.64
N ILE A 40 -9.95 9.57 5.34
CA ILE A 40 -9.97 10.06 3.95
C ILE A 40 -8.54 10.11 3.45
N GLY A 41 -8.23 9.32 2.43
CA GLY A 41 -6.92 9.28 1.80
C GLY A 41 -6.70 10.40 0.78
N LYS A 42 -5.63 10.28 0.00
CA LYS A 42 -5.35 11.18 -1.12
C LYS A 42 -6.51 11.19 -2.12
N ASP A 43 -6.71 12.30 -2.78
CA ASP A 43 -7.79 12.51 -3.77
C ASP A 43 -9.20 12.28 -3.17
N SER A 44 -9.34 12.56 -1.85
CA SER A 44 -10.57 12.39 -1.08
C SER A 44 -11.14 10.97 -1.07
N ILE A 45 -10.31 9.96 -1.33
CA ILE A 45 -10.72 8.56 -1.38
C ILE A 45 -10.92 8.01 0.05
N PRO A 46 -12.13 7.54 0.42
CA PRO A 46 -12.34 6.84 1.67
C PRO A 46 -11.46 5.59 1.74
N THR A 47 -10.70 5.46 2.80
CA THR A 47 -9.75 4.36 3.01
C THR A 47 -10.08 3.66 4.33
N LYS A 48 -10.18 2.34 4.28
CA LYS A 48 -10.44 1.50 5.46
C LYS A 48 -9.47 0.33 5.48
N HIS A 49 -8.81 0.14 6.61
CA HIS A 49 -8.00 -1.05 6.89
C HIS A 49 -8.58 -1.78 8.09
N ILE A 50 -8.77 -3.09 7.97
CA ILE A 50 -9.26 -3.96 9.04
C ILE A 50 -8.10 -4.85 9.46
N ILE A 51 -7.59 -4.62 10.67
CA ILE A 51 -6.44 -5.33 11.25
C ILE A 51 -7.00 -6.37 12.21
N LYS A 52 -7.05 -7.63 11.79
CA LYS A 52 -7.59 -8.71 12.62
C LYS A 52 -6.48 -9.37 13.42
N ARG A 53 -6.67 -9.47 14.74
CA ARG A 53 -5.74 -10.12 15.67
C ARG A 53 -5.42 -11.57 15.27
N ALA A 54 -6.42 -12.32 14.82
CA ALA A 54 -6.30 -13.73 14.46
C ALA A 54 -5.56 -14.00 13.14
N THR A 55 -5.12 -12.96 12.41
CA THR A 55 -4.46 -13.14 11.11
C THR A 55 -3.05 -13.73 11.26
N SER A 56 -2.26 -13.21 12.20
CA SER A 56 -0.91 -13.70 12.55
C SER A 56 -0.48 -13.12 13.90
N ARG A 57 0.66 -13.60 14.43
CA ARG A 57 1.28 -13.05 15.65
C ARG A 57 1.63 -11.57 15.49
N GLU A 58 2.17 -11.19 14.35
CA GLU A 58 2.53 -9.81 14.02
C GLU A 58 1.30 -8.89 13.99
N HIS A 59 0.18 -9.39 13.43
CA HIS A 59 -1.09 -8.66 13.46
C HIS A 59 -1.63 -8.51 14.88
N ALA A 60 -1.50 -9.52 15.72
CA ALA A 60 -1.88 -9.42 17.14
C ALA A 60 -1.05 -8.35 17.85
N GLN A 61 0.27 -8.34 17.67
CA GLN A 61 1.16 -7.33 18.22
C GLN A 61 0.85 -5.93 17.70
N LEU A 62 0.53 -5.79 16.40
CA LEU A 62 0.13 -4.52 15.81
C LEU A 62 -1.18 -4.00 16.41
N VAL A 63 -2.15 -4.88 16.63
CA VAL A 63 -3.43 -4.51 17.30
C VAL A 63 -3.14 -4.02 18.71
N ASP A 64 -2.33 -4.73 19.50
CA ASP A 64 -1.98 -4.34 20.87
C ASP A 64 -1.28 -2.98 20.90
N ALA A 65 -0.33 -2.76 19.99
CA ALA A 65 0.37 -1.49 19.87
C ALA A 65 -0.58 -0.32 19.49
N LEU A 66 -1.51 -0.54 18.56
CA LEU A 66 -2.49 0.48 18.17
C LEU A 66 -3.45 0.82 19.30
N VAL A 67 -3.94 -0.19 20.03
CA VAL A 67 -4.80 0.00 21.20
C VAL A 67 -4.07 0.83 22.26
N SER A 68 -2.83 0.44 22.61
CA SER A 68 -2.00 1.16 23.57
C SER A 68 -1.73 2.62 23.15
N LEU A 69 -1.47 2.86 21.86
CA LEU A 69 -1.27 4.22 21.34
C LEU A 69 -2.50 5.11 21.44
N GLY A 70 -3.70 4.53 21.42
CA GLY A 70 -4.97 5.25 21.57
C GLY A 70 -5.43 5.42 23.00
N ASP A 71 -4.82 4.69 23.95
CA ASP A 71 -5.25 4.69 25.34
C ASP A 71 -5.08 6.08 25.97
N GLY A 72 -6.08 6.49 26.75
CA GLY A 72 -6.12 7.82 27.39
C GLY A 72 -6.25 9.02 26.43
N LYS A 73 -6.38 8.79 25.11
CA LYS A 73 -6.50 9.83 24.09
C LYS A 73 -7.90 9.84 23.48
N THR A 74 -8.37 10.98 23.01
CA THR A 74 -9.71 11.11 22.42
C THR A 74 -9.72 11.94 21.13
N GLY A 75 -10.70 11.68 20.28
CA GLY A 75 -11.13 12.54 19.20
C GLY A 75 -10.04 12.93 18.22
N SER A 76 -9.71 14.20 18.19
CA SER A 76 -8.76 14.80 17.26
C SER A 76 -7.30 14.75 17.72
N PHE A 77 -7.00 14.04 18.82
CA PHE A 77 -5.61 13.83 19.23
C PHE A 77 -4.88 12.94 18.19
N PRO A 78 -3.62 13.26 17.83
CA PRO A 78 -2.84 12.41 16.92
C PRO A 78 -2.66 11.01 17.51
N LEU A 79 -2.94 9.97 16.72
CA LEU A 79 -2.72 8.58 17.14
C LEU A 79 -1.22 8.32 17.36
N TYR A 80 -0.38 8.84 16.48
CA TYR A 80 1.07 8.74 16.59
C TYR A 80 1.65 10.08 17.08
N THR A 81 2.39 10.02 18.16
CA THR A 81 3.13 11.15 18.71
C THR A 81 4.57 10.78 18.97
N THR A 82 5.46 11.75 18.91
CA THR A 82 6.84 11.65 19.39
C THR A 82 7.02 12.62 20.54
N GLU A 83 7.76 12.23 21.55
CA GLU A 83 8.11 13.10 22.68
C GLU A 83 9.45 13.77 22.40
N ARG A 84 9.52 15.09 22.63
CA ARG A 84 10.75 15.90 22.57
C ARG A 84 10.68 16.90 23.74
N ASP A 85 11.67 16.89 24.58
CA ASP A 85 11.78 17.81 25.74
C ASP A 85 10.51 17.83 26.61
N GLY A 86 9.96 16.66 26.93
CA GLY A 86 8.74 16.50 27.73
C GLY A 86 7.44 16.95 27.05
N ARG A 87 7.47 17.25 25.74
CA ARG A 87 6.30 17.66 24.96
C ARG A 87 5.99 16.66 23.85
N TYR A 88 4.72 16.43 23.60
CA TYR A 88 4.25 15.55 22.53
C TYR A 88 4.02 16.33 21.25
N PHE A 89 4.62 15.82 20.16
CA PHE A 89 4.46 16.37 18.82
C PHE A 89 3.86 15.29 17.91
N LYS A 90 3.11 15.73 16.91
CA LYS A 90 2.68 14.83 15.82
C LYS A 90 3.90 14.29 15.08
N VAL A 91 3.84 13.02 14.68
CA VAL A 91 4.85 12.41 13.82
C VAL A 91 4.74 12.98 12.41
N LEU A 92 5.84 13.42 11.86
CA LEU A 92 5.95 13.95 10.49
C LEU A 92 6.47 12.85 9.54
N PRO A 93 6.23 12.95 8.22
CA PRO A 93 6.82 12.05 7.23
C PRO A 93 8.35 11.91 7.35
N ALA A 94 9.04 13.00 7.70
CA ALA A 94 10.49 12.99 7.93
C ALA A 94 10.88 12.10 9.12
N ASP A 95 10.12 12.11 10.21
CA ASP A 95 10.37 11.26 11.38
C ASP A 95 10.22 9.78 11.01
N VAL A 96 9.21 9.43 10.20
CA VAL A 96 9.00 8.05 9.74
C VAL A 96 10.11 7.60 8.79
N ASN A 97 10.57 8.47 7.88
CA ASN A 97 11.72 8.17 7.03
C ASN A 97 13.01 8.01 7.85
N LYS A 98 13.20 8.83 8.88
CA LYS A 98 14.34 8.69 9.80
C LYS A 98 14.30 7.33 10.52
N ALA A 99 13.15 6.96 11.08
CA ALA A 99 12.97 5.66 11.72
C ALA A 99 13.20 4.51 10.70
N PHE A 100 12.71 4.63 9.47
CA PHE A 100 12.91 3.63 8.43
C PHE A 100 14.40 3.37 8.16
N ARG A 101 15.21 4.42 8.10
CA ARG A 101 16.68 4.31 7.97
C ARG A 101 17.33 3.68 9.19
N GLN A 102 16.85 3.99 10.41
CA GLN A 102 17.34 3.37 11.64
C GLN A 102 17.09 1.86 11.68
N PHE A 103 16.06 1.37 10.98
CA PHE A 103 15.80 -0.06 10.75
C PHE A 103 16.58 -0.65 9.57
N GLY A 104 17.59 0.05 9.04
CA GLY A 104 18.51 -0.45 8.02
C GLY A 104 18.09 -0.15 6.58
N ALA A 105 17.06 0.66 6.35
CA ALA A 105 16.72 1.07 4.99
C ALA A 105 17.83 1.95 4.39
N PRO A 106 18.23 1.73 3.13
CA PRO A 106 19.16 2.59 2.42
C PRO A 106 18.76 4.06 2.43
N ALA A 107 19.74 4.97 2.44
CA ALA A 107 19.52 6.41 2.60
C ALA A 107 18.64 7.03 1.48
N GLU A 108 18.78 6.50 0.26
CA GLU A 108 18.06 6.90 -0.94
C GLU A 108 16.60 6.42 -0.95
N LEU A 109 16.25 5.44 -0.11
CA LEU A 109 14.88 4.95 -0.02
C LEU A 109 14.04 5.77 0.96
N SER A 110 12.81 6.01 0.57
CA SER A 110 11.78 6.57 1.44
C SER A 110 10.71 5.52 1.74
N VAL A 111 9.95 5.73 2.81
CA VAL A 111 8.82 4.86 3.17
C VAL A 111 7.76 4.75 2.07
N HIS A 112 7.75 5.66 1.08
CA HIS A 112 6.89 5.54 -0.09
C HIS A 112 7.20 4.27 -0.91
N LYS A 113 8.46 3.85 -0.94
CA LYS A 113 8.90 2.61 -1.61
C LYS A 113 8.31 1.34 -0.97
N LEU A 114 7.84 1.38 0.28
CA LEU A 114 7.11 0.26 0.87
C LEU A 114 5.85 -0.11 0.07
N ARG A 115 5.20 0.86 -0.57
CA ARG A 115 4.07 0.60 -1.46
C ARG A 115 4.51 -0.13 -2.73
N THR A 116 5.65 0.25 -3.31
CA THR A 116 6.25 -0.45 -4.46
C THR A 116 6.62 -1.88 -4.07
N CYS A 117 7.33 -2.06 -2.96
CA CYS A 117 7.67 -3.40 -2.45
C CYS A 117 6.41 -4.26 -2.27
N ARG A 118 5.36 -3.71 -1.69
CA ARG A 118 4.10 -4.46 -1.47
C ARG A 118 3.38 -4.77 -2.78
N GLY A 119 3.33 -3.82 -3.72
CA GLY A 119 2.76 -4.01 -5.05
C GLY A 119 3.49 -5.11 -5.82
N THR A 120 4.82 -5.04 -5.85
CA THR A 120 5.69 -6.05 -6.50
C THR A 120 5.54 -7.43 -5.83
N SER A 121 5.55 -7.52 -4.49
CA SER A 121 5.35 -8.79 -3.78
C SER A 121 4.00 -9.43 -4.09
N LEU A 122 2.93 -8.64 -4.17
CA LEU A 122 1.62 -9.18 -4.56
C LEU A 122 1.63 -9.64 -6.02
N PHE A 123 2.28 -8.90 -6.91
CA PHE A 123 2.41 -9.30 -8.31
C PHE A 123 3.12 -10.65 -8.44
N GLN A 124 4.22 -10.87 -7.70
CA GLN A 124 4.90 -12.18 -7.64
C GLN A 124 3.95 -13.32 -7.22
N ILE A 125 3.15 -13.09 -6.19
CA ILE A 125 2.17 -14.08 -5.73
C ILE A 125 1.14 -14.39 -6.83
N LEU A 126 0.67 -13.36 -7.55
CA LEU A 126 -0.29 -13.52 -8.63
C LEU A 126 0.33 -14.24 -9.83
N MET A 127 1.58 -13.95 -10.19
CA MET A 127 2.36 -14.68 -11.20
C MET A 127 2.49 -16.17 -10.84
N ALA A 128 2.88 -16.48 -9.59
CA ALA A 128 2.99 -17.87 -9.13
C ALA A 128 1.66 -18.62 -9.19
N LYS A 129 0.55 -17.96 -8.89
CA LYS A 129 -0.80 -18.53 -9.06
C LYS A 129 -1.17 -18.74 -10.52
N ASP A 130 -0.77 -17.83 -11.40
CA ASP A 130 -1.05 -17.95 -12.83
C ASP A 130 -0.20 -19.02 -13.50
N ALA A 131 1.03 -19.24 -13.04
CA ALA A 131 1.90 -20.32 -13.53
C ALA A 131 1.29 -21.73 -13.37
N ASN A 132 0.34 -21.91 -12.45
CA ASN A 132 -0.41 -23.15 -12.29
C ASN A 132 -1.60 -23.30 -13.27
N LYS A 133 -1.85 -22.30 -14.11
CA LYS A 133 -2.87 -22.33 -15.16
C LYS A 133 -2.22 -22.67 -16.51
N ARG A 134 -3.04 -23.16 -17.47
CA ARG A 134 -2.52 -23.24 -18.83
C ARG A 134 -2.05 -21.85 -19.31
N PRO A 135 -0.96 -21.75 -20.08
CA PRO A 135 -0.56 -20.49 -20.68
C PRO A 135 -1.70 -19.86 -21.52
N PRO A 136 -1.78 -18.52 -21.60
CA PRO A 136 -2.73 -17.88 -22.50
C PRO A 136 -2.39 -18.25 -23.94
N THR A 137 -3.41 -18.44 -24.79
CA THR A 137 -3.23 -18.85 -26.19
C THR A 137 -3.34 -17.69 -27.16
N THR A 138 -3.77 -16.53 -26.69
CA THR A 138 -3.89 -15.31 -27.49
C THR A 138 -3.41 -14.10 -26.67
N GLU A 139 -2.91 -13.07 -27.36
CA GLU A 139 -2.52 -11.81 -26.75
C GLU A 139 -3.70 -11.15 -25.99
N LYS A 140 -4.92 -11.30 -26.50
CA LYS A 140 -6.13 -10.80 -25.84
C LYS A 140 -6.35 -11.49 -24.47
N GLU A 141 -6.11 -12.80 -24.39
CA GLU A 141 -6.20 -13.57 -23.13
C GLU A 141 -5.08 -13.14 -22.18
N ALA A 142 -3.84 -12.99 -22.67
CA ALA A 142 -2.71 -12.51 -21.88
C ALA A 142 -2.98 -11.12 -21.31
N MET A 143 -3.46 -10.20 -22.12
CA MET A 143 -3.83 -8.85 -21.71
C MET A 143 -4.94 -8.84 -20.64
N ALA A 144 -5.95 -9.69 -20.78
CA ALA A 144 -7.04 -9.79 -19.81
C ALA A 144 -6.51 -10.27 -18.45
N ARG A 145 -5.63 -11.29 -18.41
CA ARG A 145 -5.00 -11.79 -17.18
C ARG A 145 -4.08 -10.75 -16.54
N TYR A 146 -3.25 -10.11 -17.34
CA TYR A 146 -2.36 -9.05 -16.86
C TYR A 146 -3.16 -7.88 -16.25
N LYS A 147 -4.24 -7.46 -16.91
CA LYS A 147 -5.14 -6.43 -16.43
C LYS A 147 -5.78 -6.83 -15.09
N ASP A 148 -6.26 -8.06 -14.96
CA ASP A 148 -6.83 -8.56 -13.69
C ASP A 148 -5.80 -8.51 -12.56
N MET A 149 -4.56 -8.96 -12.79
CA MET A 149 -3.48 -8.88 -11.80
C MET A 149 -3.19 -7.44 -11.38
N THR A 150 -3.04 -6.54 -12.32
CA THR A 150 -2.73 -5.13 -12.03
C THR A 150 -3.90 -4.40 -11.37
N GLU A 151 -5.16 -4.74 -11.68
CA GLU A 151 -6.35 -4.22 -10.99
C GLU A 151 -6.45 -4.73 -9.54
N GLN A 152 -6.08 -5.97 -9.25
CA GLN A 152 -6.01 -6.48 -7.87
C GLN A 152 -5.00 -5.67 -7.05
N ILE A 153 -3.86 -5.32 -7.63
CA ILE A 153 -2.86 -4.47 -6.99
C ILE A 153 -3.36 -3.03 -6.87
N GLY A 154 -3.99 -2.51 -7.91
CA GLY A 154 -4.65 -1.20 -7.88
C GLY A 154 -5.69 -1.11 -6.75
N LYS A 155 -6.44 -2.19 -6.51
CA LYS A 155 -7.39 -2.30 -5.39
C LYS A 155 -6.69 -2.25 -4.03
N LEU A 156 -5.60 -3.01 -3.85
CA LEU A 156 -4.78 -2.95 -2.64
C LEU A 156 -4.24 -1.54 -2.39
N LEU A 157 -3.72 -0.91 -3.44
CA LEU A 157 -3.14 0.44 -3.37
C LEU A 157 -4.19 1.56 -3.32
N ASN A 158 -5.47 1.21 -3.36
CA ASN A 158 -6.60 2.12 -3.42
C ASN A 158 -6.53 3.12 -4.59
N HIS A 159 -6.15 2.62 -5.77
CA HIS A 159 -6.11 3.40 -7.01
C HIS A 159 -7.48 3.40 -7.66
N LYS A 160 -8.09 4.57 -7.71
CA LYS A 160 -9.40 4.77 -8.34
C LYS A 160 -9.32 5.86 -9.42
N ARG A 161 -10.18 5.74 -10.42
CA ARG A 161 -10.40 6.75 -11.46
C ARG A 161 -11.84 7.23 -11.37
N GLY A 162 -12.08 8.51 -11.58
CA GLY A 162 -13.43 9.10 -11.54
C GLY A 162 -14.02 9.13 -10.12
N VAL A 163 -13.22 9.43 -9.11
CA VAL A 163 -13.61 9.45 -7.69
C VAL A 163 -14.80 10.38 -7.45
N GLY A 164 -15.83 9.84 -6.80
CA GLY A 164 -17.06 10.58 -6.49
C GLY A 164 -18.03 10.74 -7.67
N GLY A 165 -17.71 10.19 -8.83
CA GLY A 165 -18.57 10.22 -10.02
C GLY A 165 -19.20 8.86 -10.33
N ALA A 166 -20.21 8.86 -11.23
CA ALA A 166 -20.89 7.64 -11.68
C ALA A 166 -19.96 6.61 -12.34
N ASN A 167 -18.77 7.03 -12.78
CA ASN A 167 -17.75 6.19 -13.43
C ASN A 167 -16.58 5.83 -12.52
N GLU A 168 -16.74 5.92 -11.19
CA GLU A 168 -15.70 5.51 -10.26
C GLU A 168 -15.38 4.02 -10.41
N LYS A 169 -14.13 3.71 -10.71
CA LYS A 169 -13.64 2.32 -10.81
C LYS A 169 -12.20 2.19 -10.37
N VAL A 170 -11.85 1.00 -9.88
CA VAL A 170 -10.46 0.63 -9.63
C VAL A 170 -9.69 0.60 -10.94
N THR A 171 -8.42 1.02 -10.91
CA THR A 171 -7.53 0.97 -12.07
C THR A 171 -6.20 0.34 -11.71
N GLY A 172 -5.73 -0.57 -12.58
CA GLY A 172 -4.43 -1.19 -12.50
C GLY A 172 -3.32 -0.39 -13.20
N ALA A 173 -3.68 0.61 -14.03
CA ALA A 173 -2.70 1.33 -14.84
C ALA A 173 -1.59 2.01 -14.01
N THR A 174 -1.97 2.75 -12.95
CA THR A 174 -0.99 3.38 -12.04
C THR A 174 -0.20 2.33 -11.24
N ALA A 175 -0.81 1.18 -10.90
CA ALA A 175 -0.10 0.10 -10.24
C ALA A 175 1.00 -0.45 -11.16
N ALA A 176 0.67 -0.75 -12.42
CA ALA A 176 1.61 -1.25 -13.42
C ALA A 176 2.79 -0.30 -13.66
N THR A 177 2.54 1.01 -13.76
CA THR A 177 3.58 1.98 -14.13
C THR A 177 4.40 2.53 -12.97
N SER A 178 3.95 2.38 -11.71
CA SER A 178 4.58 3.08 -10.58
C SER A 178 4.84 2.22 -9.34
N TYR A 179 4.25 1.02 -9.27
CA TYR A 179 4.27 0.22 -8.04
C TYR A 179 4.53 -1.27 -8.26
N ILE A 180 4.79 -1.68 -9.49
CA ILE A 180 5.21 -3.05 -9.81
C ILE A 180 6.51 -2.95 -10.58
N ASP A 181 7.46 -3.77 -10.22
CA ASP A 181 8.74 -3.89 -10.91
C ASP A 181 8.54 -4.18 -12.41
N ALA A 182 9.21 -3.40 -13.28
CA ALA A 182 9.03 -3.48 -14.72
C ALA A 182 9.58 -4.80 -15.28
N ASP A 183 10.74 -5.25 -14.80
CA ASP A 183 11.38 -6.49 -15.27
C ASP A 183 10.51 -7.71 -15.00
N MET A 184 9.88 -7.74 -13.81
CA MET A 184 8.93 -8.79 -13.49
C MET A 184 7.72 -8.82 -14.43
N GLN A 185 7.21 -7.66 -14.78
CA GLN A 185 6.08 -7.57 -15.69
C GLN A 185 6.46 -8.06 -17.08
N ILE A 186 7.65 -7.68 -17.56
CA ILE A 186 8.20 -8.13 -18.85
C ILE A 186 8.40 -9.64 -18.84
N ALA A 187 9.05 -10.18 -17.81
CA ALA A 187 9.27 -11.62 -17.66
C ALA A 187 7.95 -12.42 -17.71
N LEU A 188 6.87 -11.89 -17.15
CA LEU A 188 5.55 -12.52 -17.25
C LEU A 188 5.07 -12.64 -18.71
N TRP A 189 5.20 -11.56 -19.48
CA TRP A 189 4.79 -11.53 -20.89
C TRP A 189 5.64 -12.46 -21.75
N GLU A 190 6.95 -12.47 -21.52
CA GLU A 190 7.91 -13.38 -22.20
C GLU A 190 7.60 -14.84 -21.87
N ASN A 191 7.32 -15.17 -20.61
CA ASN A 191 6.91 -16.51 -20.20
C ASN A 191 5.60 -16.98 -20.86
N TRP A 192 4.71 -16.06 -21.21
CA TRP A 192 3.51 -16.36 -21.98
C TRP A 192 3.76 -16.48 -23.49
N GLY A 193 4.98 -16.13 -23.96
CA GLY A 193 5.34 -16.12 -25.38
C GLY A 193 4.80 -14.92 -26.16
N PHE A 194 4.47 -13.82 -25.47
CA PHE A 194 3.95 -12.60 -26.08
C PHE A 194 4.87 -11.41 -25.84
N ARG A 195 4.80 -10.44 -26.76
CA ARG A 195 5.51 -9.18 -26.58
C ARG A 195 4.88 -8.34 -25.44
N PRO A 196 5.70 -7.77 -24.53
CA PRO A 196 5.19 -6.86 -23.51
C PRO A 196 4.49 -5.63 -24.10
N PRO A 197 3.49 -5.07 -23.43
CA PRO A 197 2.90 -3.79 -23.83
C PRO A 197 3.94 -2.68 -23.91
N ALA A 198 3.85 -1.81 -24.92
CA ALA A 198 4.81 -0.74 -25.19
C ALA A 198 5.05 0.21 -24.01
N ILE A 199 4.09 0.33 -23.10
CA ILE A 199 4.25 1.14 -21.86
C ILE A 199 5.32 0.55 -20.95
N LEU A 200 5.45 -0.78 -20.84
CA LEU A 200 6.48 -1.45 -20.04
C LEU A 200 7.86 -1.27 -20.67
N GLU A 201 7.97 -1.40 -21.98
CA GLU A 201 9.23 -1.16 -22.70
C GLU A 201 9.75 0.28 -22.51
N LYS A 202 8.85 1.26 -22.36
CA LYS A 202 9.23 2.65 -22.07
C LYS A 202 9.75 2.83 -20.66
N LEU A 203 9.22 2.12 -19.67
CA LEU A 203 9.68 2.23 -18.28
C LEU A 203 11.14 1.81 -18.13
N MET A 204 11.58 0.78 -18.85
CA MET A 204 12.98 0.31 -18.86
C MET A 204 13.98 1.34 -19.38
N ARG A 205 13.56 2.24 -20.27
CA ARG A 205 14.44 3.25 -20.89
C ARG A 205 14.75 4.45 -19.99
N PHE A 206 14.04 4.58 -18.88
CA PHE A 206 14.23 5.68 -17.93
C PHE A 206 15.03 5.30 -16.67
N ASP A 207 15.37 4.01 -16.50
CA ASP A 207 16.19 3.51 -15.39
C ASP A 207 17.69 3.38 -15.76
N LEU A 208 18.11 3.92 -16.91
CA LEU A 208 19.50 4.07 -17.38
C LEU A 208 19.91 5.55 -17.32
#